data_c6068ddb52439884b4d36d3bf8299283
#
_entry.id   c6068ddb52439884b4d36d3bf8299283
#
_cell.length_a   1.000
_cell.length_b   1.000
_cell.length_c   1.000
_cell.angle_alpha   90.00
_cell.angle_beta   90.00
_cell.angle_gamma   90.00
#
_symmetry.space_group_name_H-M   'P 1'
#
loop_
_entity.id
_entity.type
_entity.pdbx_description
1 polymer ?
#
loop_
_entity_poly.entity_id
_entity_poly.type
_entity_poly.pdbx_seq_one_letter_code
_entity_poly.pdbx_strand_id
1 'polypeptide(L)'
;MIRKVLYFALLCFFGICVVPHDVFAYIEKEFAVVRIMDKAAGKTQVVTIPLNQNTQIDGLILNARNCKQSDPFDAENFFVFLEIYTKSDGRIFSGWMNRNEPGQNPLQNDAYDVWLEKCE
;
A
#
# COMPACT_ATOMS: atom_id res chain seq x y z
N MET A 1 -12.84 11.82 52.82
CA MET A 1 -11.63 11.38 52.10
C MET A 1 -11.89 10.23 51.18
N ILE A 2 -12.52 9.18 51.64
CA ILE A 2 -12.79 7.97 50.83
C ILE A 2 -13.70 8.29 49.65
N ARG A 3 -14.66 9.18 49.77
CA ARG A 3 -15.56 9.59 48.70
C ARG A 3 -14.84 10.26 47.52
N LYS A 4 -13.85 11.10 47.81
CA LYS A 4 -13.09 11.79 46.78
C LYS A 4 -12.24 10.83 45.96
N VAL A 5 -11.71 9.82 46.61
CA VAL A 5 -10.92 8.78 45.93
C VAL A 5 -11.82 7.89 45.02
N LEU A 6 -13.02 7.63 45.50
CA LEU A 6 -14.01 6.89 44.70
C LEU A 6 -14.44 7.66 43.43
N TYR A 7 -14.66 8.96 43.56
CA TYR A 7 -15.00 9.77 42.41
C TYR A 7 -13.86 9.87 41.40
N PHE A 8 -12.64 9.95 41.86
CA PHE A 8 -11.48 9.99 41.01
C PHE A 8 -11.29 8.67 40.26
N ALA A 9 -11.46 7.55 40.94
CA ALA A 9 -11.40 6.22 40.33
C ALA A 9 -12.51 6.04 39.29
N LEU A 10 -13.70 6.54 39.58
CA LEU A 10 -14.81 6.47 38.65
C LEU A 10 -14.57 7.31 37.39
N LEU A 11 -13.99 8.50 37.55
CA LEU A 11 -13.63 9.37 36.41
C LEU A 11 -12.57 8.72 35.52
N CYS A 12 -11.58 8.10 36.12
CA CYS A 12 -10.57 7.37 35.36
C CYS A 12 -11.17 6.19 34.59
N PHE A 13 -12.11 5.49 35.17
CA PHE A 13 -12.79 4.39 34.50
C PHE A 13 -13.63 4.89 33.31
N PHE A 14 -14.34 5.99 33.46
CA PHE A 14 -15.08 6.60 32.38
C PHE A 14 -14.16 7.14 31.27
N GLY A 15 -13.01 7.66 31.61
CA GLY A 15 -12.02 8.14 30.66
C GLY A 15 -11.50 7.04 29.75
N ILE A 16 -11.35 5.83 30.26
CA ILE A 16 -10.91 4.67 29.48
C ILE A 16 -11.98 4.20 28.50
N CYS A 17 -13.24 4.33 28.86
CA CYS A 17 -14.36 3.91 28.01
C CYS A 17 -14.61 4.84 26.83
N VAL A 18 -14.05 6.04 26.83
CA VAL A 18 -14.32 7.06 25.82
C VAL A 18 -13.17 7.17 24.81
N VAL A 19 -12.16 6.33 24.90
CA VAL A 19 -11.09 6.33 23.91
C VAL A 19 -11.67 5.93 22.57
N PRO A 20 -11.65 6.82 21.57
CA PRO A 20 -12.16 6.48 20.27
C PRO A 20 -11.31 5.36 19.69
N HIS A 21 -11.96 4.34 19.26
CA HIS A 21 -11.28 3.28 18.54
C HIS A 21 -10.83 3.83 17.21
N ASP A 22 -9.57 3.66 16.94
CA ASP A 22 -9.07 3.99 15.65
C ASP A 22 -9.74 3.17 14.61
N VAL A 23 -10.34 3.89 13.74
CA VAL A 23 -11.17 3.38 12.69
C VAL A 23 -10.33 2.95 11.50
N PHE A 24 -9.04 2.76 11.68
CA PHE A 24 -8.20 2.35 10.59
C PHE A 24 -8.34 0.90 10.35
N ALA A 25 -9.15 0.61 9.39
CA ALA A 25 -9.42 -0.73 9.00
C ALA A 25 -8.82 -1.04 7.65
N TYR A 26 -7.65 -0.48 7.33
CA TYR A 26 -6.88 -0.97 6.21
C TYR A 26 -6.52 -2.42 6.46
N ILE A 27 -6.68 -3.24 5.43
CA ILE A 27 -6.36 -4.65 5.49
C ILE A 27 -4.99 -4.84 4.87
N GLU A 28 -4.01 -5.20 5.69
CA GLU A 28 -2.68 -5.51 5.19
C GLU A 28 -2.70 -6.82 4.42
N LYS A 29 -2.01 -6.83 3.28
CA LYS A 29 -1.92 -7.99 2.41
C LYS A 29 -0.46 -8.42 2.26
N GLU A 30 -0.25 -9.59 1.70
CA GLU A 30 1.07 -10.20 1.59
C GLU A 30 1.67 -10.09 0.19
N PHE A 31 0.85 -9.86 -0.81
CA PHE A 31 1.26 -9.82 -2.21
C PHE A 31 0.67 -8.61 -2.90
N ALA A 32 1.44 -8.05 -3.81
CA ALA A 32 0.97 -7.03 -4.74
C ALA A 32 0.80 -7.64 -6.13
N VAL A 33 -0.33 -7.41 -6.75
CA VAL A 33 -0.58 -7.79 -8.14
C VAL A 33 -0.47 -6.53 -8.97
N VAL A 34 0.53 -6.49 -9.85
CA VAL A 34 0.83 -5.34 -10.67
C VAL A 34 0.75 -5.68 -12.15
N ARG A 35 0.36 -4.70 -12.93
CA ARG A 35 0.37 -4.79 -14.39
C ARG A 35 1.58 -4.04 -14.91
N ILE A 36 2.35 -4.68 -15.79
CA ILE A 36 3.53 -4.10 -16.39
C ILE A 36 3.35 -4.11 -17.91
N MET A 37 3.56 -2.95 -18.50
CA MET A 37 3.58 -2.81 -19.96
C MET A 37 5.01 -2.49 -20.39
N ASP A 38 5.53 -3.31 -21.31
CA ASP A 38 6.72 -2.99 -22.09
C ASP A 38 6.27 -2.22 -23.31
N LYS A 39 6.55 -0.93 -23.34
CA LYS A 39 6.08 -0.03 -24.40
C LYS A 39 6.72 -0.35 -25.75
N ALA A 40 7.98 -0.74 -25.76
CA ALA A 40 8.69 -1.05 -26.99
C ALA A 40 8.14 -2.31 -27.66
N ALA A 41 7.86 -3.34 -26.88
CA ALA A 41 7.32 -4.59 -27.38
C ALA A 41 5.79 -4.58 -27.51
N GLY A 42 5.11 -3.60 -26.92
CA GLY A 42 3.65 -3.55 -26.87
C GLY A 42 3.04 -4.68 -26.03
N LYS A 43 3.80 -5.25 -25.10
CA LYS A 43 3.36 -6.39 -24.29
C LYS A 43 2.98 -5.94 -22.91
N THR A 44 1.87 -6.49 -22.40
CA THR A 44 1.38 -6.26 -21.06
C THR A 44 1.29 -7.60 -20.33
N GLN A 45 1.74 -7.63 -19.08
CA GLN A 45 1.62 -8.80 -18.23
C GLN A 45 1.18 -8.40 -16.83
N VAL A 46 0.49 -9.32 -16.16
CA VAL A 46 0.09 -9.16 -14.77
C VAL A 46 0.91 -10.12 -13.94
N VAL A 47 1.56 -9.62 -12.90
CA VAL A 47 2.44 -10.42 -12.05
C VAL A 47 2.08 -10.22 -10.59
N THR A 48 2.23 -11.29 -9.81
CA THR A 48 2.05 -11.25 -8.37
C THR A 48 3.42 -11.26 -7.72
N ILE A 49 3.70 -10.24 -6.91
CA ILE A 49 5.00 -10.10 -6.26
C ILE A 49 4.84 -10.16 -4.74
N PRO A 50 5.73 -10.88 -4.05
CA PRO A 50 5.72 -10.89 -2.59
C PRO A 50 6.26 -9.58 -2.03
N LEU A 51 5.83 -9.23 -0.81
CA LEU A 51 6.32 -8.01 -0.15
C LEU A 51 7.78 -8.17 0.28
N ASN A 52 8.49 -7.07 0.26
CA ASN A 52 9.86 -6.94 0.78
C ASN A 52 10.88 -7.88 0.13
N GLN A 53 10.65 -8.23 -1.12
CA GLN A 53 11.57 -9.03 -1.93
C GLN A 53 11.75 -8.36 -3.28
N ASN A 54 12.98 -8.37 -3.76
CA ASN A 54 13.26 -7.92 -5.12
C ASN A 54 12.77 -8.98 -6.11
N THR A 55 11.90 -8.58 -7.01
CA THR A 55 11.40 -9.45 -8.06
C THR A 55 11.82 -8.87 -9.41
N GLN A 56 12.57 -9.63 -10.16
CA GLN A 56 13.01 -9.21 -11.49
C GLN A 56 12.02 -9.65 -12.55
N ILE A 57 11.54 -8.70 -13.34
CA ILE A 57 10.62 -8.92 -14.43
C ILE A 57 11.13 -8.14 -15.61
N ASP A 58 11.58 -8.83 -16.64
CA ASP A 58 12.25 -8.22 -17.80
C ASP A 58 13.41 -7.32 -17.35
N GLY A 59 13.41 -6.07 -17.75
CA GLY A 59 14.42 -5.09 -17.34
C GLY A 59 14.16 -4.38 -16.03
N LEU A 60 13.08 -4.73 -15.32
CA LEU A 60 12.68 -4.11 -14.07
C LEU A 60 12.98 -4.98 -12.88
N ILE A 61 13.31 -4.34 -11.78
CA ILE A 61 13.36 -4.96 -10.46
C ILE A 61 12.36 -4.23 -9.59
N LEU A 62 11.35 -4.95 -9.10
CA LEU A 62 10.28 -4.39 -8.29
C LEU A 62 10.40 -4.87 -6.86
N ASN A 63 10.15 -3.96 -5.92
CA ASN A 63 10.03 -4.30 -4.51
C ASN A 63 8.81 -3.59 -3.94
N ALA A 64 7.81 -4.37 -3.53
CA ALA A 64 6.64 -3.85 -2.85
C ALA A 64 6.91 -3.87 -1.34
N ARG A 65 6.98 -2.71 -0.73
CA ARG A 65 7.24 -2.60 0.71
C ARG A 65 5.98 -2.80 1.54
N ASN A 66 4.84 -2.43 0.99
CA ASN A 66 3.55 -2.57 1.65
C ASN A 66 2.48 -2.68 0.57
N CYS A 67 1.46 -3.49 0.82
CA CYS A 67 0.28 -3.55 -0.03
C CYS A 67 -0.94 -3.74 0.86
N LYS A 68 -1.92 -2.87 0.72
CA LYS A 68 -3.07 -2.86 1.60
C LYS A 68 -4.35 -2.53 0.85
N GLN A 69 -5.44 -3.02 1.39
CA GLN A 69 -6.78 -2.76 0.90
C GLN A 69 -7.44 -1.72 1.79
N SER A 70 -8.30 -0.90 1.21
CA SER A 70 -9.15 0.03 1.94
C SER A 70 -10.06 -0.67 2.94
N ASP A 71 -10.56 0.10 3.89
CA ASP A 71 -11.58 -0.36 4.84
C ASP A 71 -12.74 -1.02 4.10
N PRO A 72 -13.22 -2.21 4.55
CA PRO A 72 -14.37 -2.87 3.94
C PRO A 72 -15.65 -2.05 3.89
N PHE A 73 -15.77 -1.04 4.74
CA PHE A 73 -16.92 -0.13 4.74
C PHE A 73 -16.81 0.99 3.71
N ASP A 74 -15.63 1.20 3.15
CA ASP A 74 -15.40 2.17 2.09
C ASP A 74 -15.48 1.51 0.72
N ALA A 75 -15.42 2.32 -0.32
CA ALA A 75 -15.27 1.81 -1.68
C ALA A 75 -13.97 1.03 -1.80
N GLU A 76 -13.99 -0.10 -2.47
CA GLU A 76 -12.81 -0.93 -2.63
C GLU A 76 -11.69 -0.18 -3.35
N ASN A 77 -10.54 -0.15 -2.71
CA ASN A 77 -9.33 0.39 -3.29
C ASN A 77 -8.12 -0.36 -2.74
N PHE A 78 -7.01 -0.25 -3.44
CA PHE A 78 -5.76 -0.86 -3.04
C PHE A 78 -4.63 0.15 -3.15
N PHE A 79 -3.65 0.00 -2.26
CA PHE A 79 -2.49 0.89 -2.18
C PHE A 79 -1.24 0.06 -2.05
N VAL A 80 -0.23 0.38 -2.84
CA VAL A 80 1.08 -0.28 -2.74
C VAL A 80 2.16 0.77 -2.59
N PHE A 81 3.09 0.55 -1.67
CA PHE A 81 4.34 1.29 -1.67
C PHE A 81 5.35 0.49 -2.50
N LEU A 82 5.69 1.02 -3.66
CA LEU A 82 6.48 0.31 -4.65
C LEU A 82 7.79 1.04 -4.90
N GLU A 83 8.87 0.28 -4.97
CA GLU A 83 10.15 0.75 -5.45
C GLU A 83 10.50 0.00 -6.73
N ILE A 84 10.90 0.73 -7.76
CA ILE A 84 11.22 0.16 -9.07
C ILE A 84 12.62 0.59 -9.46
N TYR A 85 13.41 -0.39 -9.91
CA TYR A 85 14.79 -0.20 -10.34
C TYR A 85 15.00 -0.74 -11.74
N THR A 86 15.94 -0.17 -12.45
CA THR A 86 16.52 -0.74 -13.66
C THR A 86 18.02 -0.89 -13.48
N LYS A 87 18.65 -1.75 -14.29
CA LYS A 87 20.10 -1.92 -14.21
C LYS A 87 20.84 -0.68 -14.68
N SER A 88 20.29 0.03 -15.66
CA SER A 88 20.96 1.19 -16.26
C SER A 88 20.79 2.46 -15.43
N ASP A 89 19.62 2.68 -14.85
CA ASP A 89 19.27 3.96 -14.24
C ASP A 89 19.14 3.91 -12.72
N GLY A 90 19.28 2.72 -12.11
CA GLY A 90 19.05 2.53 -10.70
C GLY A 90 17.57 2.68 -10.35
N ARG A 91 17.27 3.35 -9.25
CA ARG A 91 15.88 3.53 -8.81
C ARG A 91 15.17 4.58 -9.68
N ILE A 92 14.12 4.15 -10.35
CA ILE A 92 13.31 5.01 -11.22
C ILE A 92 11.96 5.39 -10.61
N PHE A 93 11.55 4.73 -9.53
CA PHE A 93 10.30 5.05 -8.83
C PHE A 93 10.39 4.62 -7.37
N SER A 94 9.83 5.43 -6.49
CA SER A 94 9.60 5.09 -5.09
C SER A 94 8.41 5.88 -4.58
N GLY A 95 7.35 5.20 -4.18
CA GLY A 95 6.16 5.86 -3.66
C GLY A 95 4.93 5.00 -3.63
N TRP A 96 3.84 5.61 -3.21
CA TRP A 96 2.53 4.96 -3.15
C TRP A 96 1.82 5.04 -4.49
N MET A 97 1.33 3.91 -4.94
CA MET A 97 0.38 3.82 -6.06
C MET A 97 -1.00 3.47 -5.52
N ASN A 98 -2.00 4.13 -6.07
CA ASN A 98 -3.40 3.96 -5.73
C ASN A 98 -4.12 3.34 -6.94
N ARG A 99 -4.71 2.16 -6.78
CA ARG A 99 -5.37 1.47 -7.90
C ARG A 99 -6.45 2.32 -8.55
N ASN A 100 -7.26 3.00 -7.72
CA ASN A 100 -8.41 3.77 -8.24
C ASN A 100 -8.00 5.11 -8.85
N GLU A 101 -6.79 5.58 -8.58
CA GLU A 101 -6.27 6.83 -9.11
C GLU A 101 -4.85 6.64 -9.67
N PRO A 102 -4.69 5.87 -10.75
CA PRO A 102 -3.37 5.51 -11.27
C PRO A 102 -2.59 6.71 -11.78
N GLY A 103 -3.26 7.79 -12.14
CA GLY A 103 -2.60 9.02 -12.60
C GLY A 103 -2.09 9.92 -11.48
N GLN A 104 -2.36 9.61 -10.22
CA GLN A 104 -1.97 10.46 -9.09
C GLN A 104 -0.47 10.42 -8.83
N ASN A 105 0.15 9.26 -8.96
CA ASN A 105 1.60 9.09 -8.80
C ASN A 105 2.10 8.01 -9.76
N PRO A 106 2.12 8.29 -11.07
CA PRO A 106 2.48 7.29 -12.06
C PRO A 106 3.99 7.12 -12.16
N LEU A 107 4.40 5.93 -12.60
CA LEU A 107 5.75 5.75 -13.08
C LEU A 107 5.92 6.55 -14.38
N GLN A 108 6.90 7.44 -14.39
CA GLN A 108 7.27 8.19 -15.60
C GLN A 108 8.52 7.59 -16.19
N ASN A 109 8.36 6.68 -17.14
CA ASN A 109 9.46 6.01 -17.80
C ASN A 109 9.12 5.77 -19.27
N ASP A 110 10.10 5.94 -20.14
CA ASP A 110 9.89 5.83 -21.57
C ASP A 110 9.68 4.39 -22.04
N ALA A 111 10.21 3.43 -21.30
CA ALA A 111 10.20 2.02 -21.68
C ALA A 111 9.08 1.22 -21.04
N TYR A 112 8.64 1.59 -19.84
CA TYR A 112 7.72 0.80 -19.07
C TYR A 112 6.61 1.62 -18.45
N ASP A 113 5.41 1.03 -18.35
CA ASP A 113 4.35 1.46 -17.45
C ASP A 113 4.10 0.37 -16.41
N VAL A 114 3.82 0.79 -15.19
CA VAL A 114 3.49 -0.12 -14.10
C VAL A 114 2.31 0.45 -13.33
N TRP A 115 1.32 -0.39 -13.06
CA TRP A 115 0.23 0.01 -12.17
C TRP A 115 -0.30 -1.13 -11.32
N LEU A 116 -0.91 -0.73 -10.21
CA LEU A 116 -1.45 -1.67 -9.25
C LEU A 116 -2.79 -2.21 -9.73
N GLU A 117 -2.95 -3.53 -9.68
CA GLU A 117 -4.22 -4.20 -9.93
C GLU A 117 -4.96 -4.47 -8.61
N LYS A 118 -4.26 -5.06 -7.64
CA LYS A 118 -4.81 -5.36 -6.31
C LYS A 118 -3.71 -5.79 -5.35
N CYS A 119 -4.08 -5.93 -4.09
CA CYS A 119 -3.30 -6.62 -3.06
C CYS A 119 -4.00 -7.92 -2.67
N GLU A 120 -3.24 -8.95 -2.39
CA GLU A 120 -3.80 -10.24 -1.94
C GLU A 120 -2.93 -10.99 -0.94
#